data_6938d5c11d628909f0250d97266c5076
#
_entry.id   6938d5c11d628909f0250d97266c5076
#
_cell.length_a   1.000
_cell.length_b   1.000
_cell.length_c   1.000
_cell.angle_alpha   90.00
_cell.angle_beta   90.00
_cell.angle_gamma   90.00
#
_symmetry.space_group_name_H-M   'P 1'
#
loop_
_entity.id
_entity.type
_entity.pdbx_description
1 polymer ?
#
loop_
_entity_poly.entity_id
_entity_poly.type
_entity_poly.pdbx_seq_one_letter_code
_entity_poly.pdbx_strand_id
1 'polypeptide(L)'
;MKSKKINFLMGNIKKIGILTSGGDCGGLNAAIRSIFFRANTKYNMEVFGIRDGTIGLTKRPVDVEKLTHETFKGYLLRQGGTFLGSNNKGNNFKFPKNGKVVDTSKLIIEGYKSLNLDGLIIIGGDGSMQILKKLADKGKMNIVAIPKTIDNDVGATENSIGFHTAVDVATQALDNLQSTAASHRRSMILEVMGRDAGHIALNAGIAGGADVILIPEIKYSINGVIKKLNEMKKNKIQHSLIIVAEAVKKEDGSKVMHKYLDGEKRLGGIGDYIASEIMKKTEIECRVTTLGHVQRGAPPTANDRILASAFGVYAVDLLANKKFNRMVAWNNRRVVDVAIDEGIKTYRDVQRDDPLVETALSLGAYIGEIK
;
A
#
# COMPACT_ATOMS: atom_id res chain seq x y z
N MET A 1 37.23 -14.13 -26.16
CA MET A 1 36.82 -13.27 -25.03
C MET A 1 36.73 -14.13 -23.77
N LYS A 2 37.69 -13.99 -22.87
CA LYS A 2 37.74 -14.75 -21.61
C LYS A 2 36.65 -14.20 -20.67
N SER A 3 35.66 -15.00 -20.36
CA SER A 3 34.67 -14.76 -19.34
C SER A 3 35.39 -14.53 -17.99
N LYS A 4 35.43 -13.30 -17.50
CA LYS A 4 35.78 -13.04 -16.08
C LYS A 4 34.71 -13.70 -15.22
N LYS A 5 35.01 -14.88 -14.66
CA LYS A 5 34.30 -15.40 -13.51
C LYS A 5 34.46 -14.37 -12.39
N ILE A 6 33.42 -13.57 -12.18
CA ILE A 6 33.31 -12.76 -10.97
C ILE A 6 33.12 -13.75 -9.84
N ASN A 7 34.20 -14.06 -9.13
CA ASN A 7 34.14 -14.72 -7.83
C ASN A 7 33.40 -13.77 -6.89
N PHE A 8 32.07 -13.89 -6.83
CA PHE A 8 31.31 -13.35 -5.72
C PHE A 8 31.81 -14.08 -4.46
N LEU A 9 32.50 -13.36 -3.61
CA LEU A 9 32.76 -13.78 -2.23
C LEU A 9 31.37 -14.07 -1.62
N MET A 10 31.01 -15.37 -1.56
CA MET A 10 29.79 -15.84 -0.93
C MET A 10 29.84 -15.39 0.53
N GLY A 11 29.05 -14.38 0.88
CA GLY A 11 28.85 -14.03 2.27
C GLY A 11 28.26 -15.23 3.02
N ASN A 12 28.66 -15.46 4.27
CA ASN A 12 28.21 -16.57 5.11
C ASN A 12 26.73 -16.45 5.56
N ILE A 13 25.85 -15.82 4.77
CA ILE A 13 24.41 -15.76 5.04
C ILE A 13 23.80 -17.10 4.63
N LYS A 14 23.30 -17.85 5.60
CA LYS A 14 22.71 -19.19 5.39
C LYS A 14 21.24 -19.27 5.76
N LYS A 15 20.78 -18.40 6.67
CA LYS A 15 19.46 -18.49 7.27
C LYS A 15 18.81 -17.12 7.35
N ILE A 16 17.70 -16.94 6.64
CA ILE A 16 16.99 -15.65 6.60
C ILE A 16 15.53 -15.79 7.05
N GLY A 17 15.02 -14.73 7.66
CA GLY A 17 13.61 -14.60 8.01
C GLY A 17 12.89 -13.68 7.02
N ILE A 18 11.57 -13.86 6.91
CA ILE A 18 10.65 -12.97 6.21
C ILE A 18 9.49 -12.68 7.14
N LEU A 19 9.06 -11.43 7.23
CA LEU A 19 7.79 -11.05 7.84
C LEU A 19 7.07 -9.98 7.03
N THR A 20 5.74 -9.98 7.15
CA THR A 20 4.85 -8.94 6.62
C THR A 20 4.30 -8.12 7.77
N SER A 21 4.26 -6.79 7.64
CA SER A 21 3.83 -5.87 8.71
C SER A 21 2.95 -4.75 8.16
N GLY A 22 1.97 -4.32 8.95
CA GLY A 22 0.99 -3.32 8.57
C GLY A 22 -0.20 -3.92 7.82
N GLY A 23 -1.00 -3.10 7.11
CA GLY A 23 -2.11 -3.57 6.29
C GLY A 23 -1.65 -4.51 5.18
N ASP A 24 -2.46 -5.47 4.83
CA ASP A 24 -2.22 -6.39 3.71
C ASP A 24 -2.54 -5.76 2.36
N CYS A 25 -2.14 -6.42 1.29
CA CYS A 25 -2.45 -6.02 -0.08
C CYS A 25 -2.16 -7.16 -1.09
N GLY A 26 -2.59 -6.97 -2.33
CA GLY A 26 -2.20 -7.85 -3.43
C GLY A 26 -0.69 -7.76 -3.71
N GLY A 27 -0.03 -8.91 -3.91
CA GLY A 27 1.40 -8.98 -4.25
C GLY A 27 2.32 -9.46 -3.14
N LEU A 28 1.90 -9.47 -1.87
CA LEU A 28 2.73 -9.94 -0.75
C LEU A 28 3.20 -11.37 -0.93
N ASN A 29 2.32 -12.28 -1.32
CA ASN A 29 2.66 -13.68 -1.55
C ASN A 29 3.64 -13.85 -2.74
N ALA A 30 3.55 -12.99 -3.75
CA ALA A 30 4.51 -12.98 -4.86
C ALA A 30 5.91 -12.55 -4.40
N ALA A 31 6.01 -11.55 -3.51
CA ALA A 31 7.27 -11.15 -2.90
C ALA A 31 7.88 -12.28 -2.06
N ILE A 32 7.10 -12.88 -1.16
CA ILE A 32 7.58 -13.98 -0.31
C ILE A 32 8.06 -15.15 -1.18
N ARG A 33 7.30 -15.50 -2.23
CA ARG A 33 7.69 -16.54 -3.18
C ARG A 33 9.04 -16.22 -3.85
N SER A 34 9.22 -15.02 -4.36
CA SER A 34 10.45 -14.64 -5.07
C SER A 34 11.67 -14.60 -4.16
N ILE A 35 11.49 -14.16 -2.89
CA ILE A 35 12.53 -14.22 -1.86
C ILE A 35 12.95 -15.67 -1.65
N PHE A 36 12.00 -16.59 -1.45
CA PHE A 36 12.32 -18.01 -1.26
C PHE A 36 13.11 -18.58 -2.43
N PHE A 37 12.59 -18.42 -3.66
CA PHE A 37 13.26 -19.00 -4.84
C PHE A 37 14.65 -18.42 -5.02
N ARG A 38 14.84 -17.09 -4.87
CA ARG A 38 16.16 -16.46 -5.00
C ARG A 38 17.14 -16.94 -3.95
N ALA A 39 16.71 -16.96 -2.68
CA ALA A 39 17.51 -17.40 -1.56
C ALA A 39 17.95 -18.87 -1.69
N ASN A 40 16.99 -19.75 -2.00
CA ASN A 40 17.24 -21.18 -2.11
C ASN A 40 18.06 -21.53 -3.36
N THR A 41 17.65 -21.07 -4.55
CA THR A 41 18.28 -21.54 -5.82
C THR A 41 19.64 -20.93 -6.09
N LYS A 42 19.86 -19.65 -5.73
CA LYS A 42 21.13 -18.97 -6.01
C LYS A 42 22.12 -19.07 -4.89
N TYR A 43 21.63 -18.99 -3.63
CA TYR A 43 22.50 -18.84 -2.47
C TYR A 43 22.44 -20.02 -1.50
N ASN A 44 21.61 -21.03 -1.76
CA ASN A 44 21.38 -22.20 -0.90
C ASN A 44 21.07 -21.80 0.56
N MET A 45 20.24 -20.76 0.73
CA MET A 45 19.80 -20.27 2.04
C MET A 45 18.54 -20.99 2.50
N GLU A 46 18.42 -21.22 3.81
CA GLU A 46 17.17 -21.58 4.46
C GLU A 46 16.32 -20.31 4.68
N VAL A 47 15.02 -20.41 4.44
CA VAL A 47 14.10 -19.29 4.56
C VAL A 47 12.99 -19.63 5.54
N PHE A 48 12.76 -18.74 6.52
CA PHE A 48 11.73 -18.87 7.53
C PHE A 48 10.71 -17.74 7.42
N GLY A 49 9.46 -18.10 7.21
CA GLY A 49 8.32 -17.17 7.27
C GLY A 49 7.88 -16.98 8.73
N ILE A 50 7.91 -15.77 9.23
CA ILE A 50 7.47 -15.41 10.58
C ILE A 50 5.98 -15.08 10.52
N ARG A 51 5.18 -15.80 11.34
CA ARG A 51 3.72 -15.66 11.38
C ARG A 51 3.31 -14.36 12.08
N ASP A 52 2.23 -13.73 11.57
CA ASP A 52 1.60 -12.54 12.15
C ASP A 52 2.56 -11.37 12.40
N GLY A 53 3.52 -11.18 11.48
CA GLY A 53 4.53 -10.12 11.59
C GLY A 53 5.42 -10.30 12.83
N THR A 54 5.61 -9.23 13.60
CA THR A 54 6.45 -9.28 14.80
C THR A 54 5.85 -10.08 15.96
N ILE A 55 4.54 -10.36 15.93
CA ILE A 55 3.89 -11.17 16.98
C ILE A 55 4.50 -12.58 17.04
N GLY A 56 4.75 -13.19 15.89
CA GLY A 56 5.39 -14.52 15.83
C GLY A 56 6.72 -14.58 16.58
N LEU A 57 7.51 -13.50 16.53
CA LEU A 57 8.78 -13.40 17.26
C LEU A 57 8.60 -13.25 18.79
N THR A 58 7.42 -12.85 19.27
CA THR A 58 7.15 -12.74 20.72
C THR A 58 6.70 -14.04 21.35
N LYS A 59 6.27 -15.03 20.56
CA LYS A 59 5.81 -16.34 21.05
C LYS A 59 6.99 -17.22 21.50
N ARG A 60 6.71 -18.16 22.37
CA ARG A 60 7.68 -19.18 22.80
C ARG A 60 6.99 -20.57 22.80
N PRO A 61 7.35 -21.48 21.89
CA PRO A 61 8.35 -21.34 20.83
C PRO A 61 7.96 -20.23 19.82
N VAL A 62 8.96 -19.68 19.12
CA VAL A 62 8.73 -18.66 18.08
C VAL A 62 7.85 -19.26 16.97
N ASP A 63 6.84 -18.51 16.53
CA ASP A 63 5.87 -18.97 15.54
C ASP A 63 6.39 -18.68 14.13
N VAL A 64 6.99 -19.67 13.55
CA VAL A 64 7.61 -19.61 12.22
C VAL A 64 7.34 -20.87 11.41
N GLU A 65 7.35 -20.71 10.11
CA GLU A 65 7.29 -21.79 9.14
C GLU A 65 8.57 -21.83 8.30
N LYS A 66 9.24 -23.00 8.23
CA LYS A 66 10.33 -23.20 7.27
C LYS A 66 9.72 -23.30 5.87
N LEU A 67 10.05 -22.34 5.00
CA LEU A 67 9.53 -22.31 3.64
C LEU A 67 10.25 -23.36 2.77
N THR A 68 9.49 -24.05 1.95
CA THR A 68 9.96 -25.08 1.04
C THR A 68 9.32 -24.92 -0.34
N HIS A 69 9.74 -25.72 -1.32
CA HIS A 69 9.07 -25.73 -2.63
C HIS A 69 7.60 -26.14 -2.52
N GLU A 70 7.23 -26.98 -1.56
CA GLU A 70 5.84 -27.37 -1.31
C GLU A 70 4.96 -26.19 -0.90
N THR A 71 5.51 -25.25 -0.09
CA THR A 71 4.80 -24.02 0.32
C THR A 71 4.28 -23.22 -0.87
N PHE A 72 4.98 -23.27 -2.01
CA PHE A 72 4.64 -22.47 -3.20
C PHE A 72 3.97 -23.23 -4.33
N LYS A 73 3.53 -24.47 -4.08
CA LYS A 73 2.66 -25.18 -5.00
C LYS A 73 1.27 -24.56 -5.06
N GLY A 74 0.65 -24.52 -6.24
CA GLY A 74 -0.75 -24.07 -6.41
C GLY A 74 -0.93 -22.55 -6.56
N TYR A 75 -1.91 -21.97 -5.84
CA TYR A 75 -2.46 -20.64 -6.13
C TYR A 75 -1.75 -19.46 -5.46
N LEU A 76 -0.77 -19.67 -4.61
CA LEU A 76 -0.23 -18.65 -3.70
C LEU A 76 0.20 -17.35 -4.42
N LEU A 77 0.80 -17.46 -5.61
CA LEU A 77 1.15 -16.31 -6.44
C LEU A 77 -0.05 -15.42 -6.82
N ARG A 78 -1.25 -16.01 -6.88
CA ARG A 78 -2.47 -15.34 -7.33
C ARG A 78 -3.37 -14.89 -6.20
N GLN A 79 -3.04 -15.24 -4.96
CA GLN A 79 -3.83 -14.86 -3.79
C GLN A 79 -3.49 -13.45 -3.32
N GLY A 80 -4.53 -12.66 -3.01
CA GLY A 80 -4.40 -11.43 -2.26
C GLY A 80 -3.97 -11.68 -0.82
N GLY A 81 -3.72 -10.61 -0.08
CA GLY A 81 -3.27 -10.72 1.30
C GLY A 81 -1.90 -11.40 1.45
N THR A 82 -1.68 -12.02 2.61
CA THR A 82 -0.43 -12.72 2.94
C THR A 82 -0.71 -14.01 3.71
N PHE A 83 -0.15 -15.14 3.27
CA PHE A 83 -0.30 -16.42 3.96
C PHE A 83 0.46 -16.49 5.30
N LEU A 84 1.45 -15.61 5.49
CA LEU A 84 2.17 -15.50 6.77
C LEU A 84 1.35 -14.76 7.84
N GLY A 85 0.27 -14.09 7.46
CA GLY A 85 -0.43 -13.16 8.33
C GLY A 85 0.33 -11.84 8.49
N SER A 86 -0.36 -10.82 8.97
CA SER A 86 0.20 -9.49 9.20
C SER A 86 -0.38 -8.87 10.46
N ASN A 87 0.34 -7.96 11.07
CA ASN A 87 -0.15 -7.20 12.20
C ASN A 87 -0.03 -5.70 11.93
N ASN A 88 -1.16 -5.00 12.02
CA ASN A 88 -1.24 -3.55 11.91
C ASN A 88 -1.50 -2.86 13.27
N LYS A 89 -1.56 -3.63 14.37
CA LYS A 89 -1.87 -3.10 15.70
C LYS A 89 -0.61 -2.73 16.45
N GLY A 90 -0.53 -1.47 16.82
CA GLY A 90 0.37 -0.96 17.83
C GLY A 90 1.83 -0.81 17.42
N ASN A 91 2.52 -0.03 18.21
CA ASN A 91 3.96 0.11 18.18
C ASN A 91 4.59 -0.92 19.12
N ASN A 92 5.56 -1.69 18.69
CA ASN A 92 6.19 -2.74 19.49
C ASN A 92 6.85 -2.23 20.79
N PHE A 93 7.17 -0.95 20.87
CA PHE A 93 7.65 -0.27 22.07
C PHE A 93 6.49 0.20 22.98
N LYS A 94 5.25 0.23 22.47
CA LYS A 94 4.02 0.62 23.16
C LYS A 94 2.87 -0.27 22.70
N PHE A 95 3.03 -1.59 22.90
CA PHE A 95 2.06 -2.58 22.41
C PHE A 95 0.89 -2.73 23.38
N PRO A 96 -0.38 -2.60 22.92
CA PRO A 96 -1.54 -2.84 23.77
C PRO A 96 -1.70 -4.33 24.05
N LYS A 97 -1.67 -4.71 25.34
CA LYS A 97 -1.87 -6.09 25.79
C LYS A 97 -2.70 -6.09 27.07
N ASN A 98 -3.88 -6.72 27.06
CA ASN A 98 -4.78 -6.84 28.21
C ASN A 98 -5.06 -5.49 28.91
N GLY A 99 -5.38 -4.45 28.13
CA GLY A 99 -5.65 -3.11 28.65
C GLY A 99 -4.44 -2.32 29.15
N LYS A 100 -3.22 -2.89 29.06
CA LYS A 100 -1.97 -2.22 29.42
C LYS A 100 -1.10 -2.00 28.20
N VAL A 101 -0.23 -1.00 28.25
CA VAL A 101 0.79 -0.74 27.23
C VAL A 101 2.10 -1.38 27.69
N VAL A 102 2.67 -2.28 26.86
CA VAL A 102 3.90 -3.01 27.18
C VAL A 102 4.95 -2.83 26.06
N ASP A 103 6.22 -2.79 26.42
CA ASP A 103 7.34 -2.86 25.46
C ASP A 103 7.65 -4.33 25.15
N THR A 104 7.35 -4.74 23.91
CA THR A 104 7.62 -6.10 23.41
C THR A 104 8.96 -6.21 22.67
N SER A 105 9.72 -5.12 22.54
CA SER A 105 10.94 -5.06 21.74
C SER A 105 11.99 -6.10 22.17
N LYS A 106 12.14 -6.33 23.48
CA LYS A 106 13.08 -7.35 24.01
C LYS A 106 12.69 -8.75 23.55
N LEU A 107 11.40 -9.11 23.65
CA LEU A 107 10.90 -10.44 23.23
C LEU A 107 11.11 -10.68 21.73
N ILE A 108 10.89 -9.63 20.90
CA ILE A 108 11.10 -9.71 19.45
C ILE A 108 12.58 -9.95 19.12
N ILE A 109 13.48 -9.19 19.74
CA ILE A 109 14.93 -9.32 19.53
C ILE A 109 15.42 -10.70 19.99
N GLU A 110 14.94 -11.19 21.13
CA GLU A 110 15.25 -12.54 21.62
C GLU A 110 14.73 -13.62 20.67
N GLY A 111 13.50 -13.45 20.12
CA GLY A 111 12.94 -14.36 19.12
C GLY A 111 13.75 -14.39 17.83
N TYR A 112 14.18 -13.24 17.33
CA TYR A 112 15.09 -13.17 16.18
C TYR A 112 16.41 -13.93 16.45
N LYS A 113 17.03 -13.69 17.60
CA LYS A 113 18.30 -14.34 17.99
C LYS A 113 18.15 -15.85 18.20
N SER A 114 17.05 -16.31 18.82
CA SER A 114 16.80 -17.74 19.06
C SER A 114 16.64 -18.55 17.78
N LEU A 115 16.24 -17.91 16.68
CA LEU A 115 16.17 -18.53 15.36
C LEU A 115 17.54 -18.61 14.66
N ASN A 116 18.58 -17.97 15.20
CA ASN A 116 19.90 -17.86 14.56
C ASN A 116 19.80 -17.34 13.13
N LEU A 117 18.99 -16.29 12.91
CA LEU A 117 18.85 -15.67 11.60
C LEU A 117 20.05 -14.78 11.29
N ASP A 118 20.62 -14.94 10.11
CA ASP A 118 21.70 -14.09 9.60
C ASP A 118 21.15 -12.75 9.05
N GLY A 119 19.88 -12.72 8.65
CA GLY A 119 19.20 -11.54 8.16
C GLY A 119 17.67 -11.68 8.14
N LEU A 120 16.98 -10.55 8.07
CA LEU A 120 15.53 -10.47 8.05
C LEU A 120 15.07 -9.55 6.91
N ILE A 121 14.19 -10.05 6.04
CA ILE A 121 13.49 -9.24 5.07
C ILE A 121 12.14 -8.82 5.66
N ILE A 122 11.92 -7.52 5.74
CA ILE A 122 10.68 -6.93 6.23
C ILE A 122 9.88 -6.36 5.05
N ILE A 123 8.61 -6.75 4.95
CA ILE A 123 7.71 -6.24 3.91
C ILE A 123 6.65 -5.38 4.60
N GLY A 124 6.69 -4.06 4.38
CA GLY A 124 5.82 -3.15 5.13
C GLY A 124 5.76 -1.75 4.55
N GLY A 125 4.83 -0.94 5.04
CA GLY A 125 4.74 0.49 4.76
C GLY A 125 5.73 1.30 5.62
N ASP A 126 5.70 2.61 5.47
CA ASP A 126 6.54 3.60 6.17
C ASP A 126 6.57 3.41 7.69
N GLY A 127 5.40 3.40 8.34
CA GLY A 127 5.29 3.22 9.79
C GLY A 127 5.83 1.88 10.28
N SER A 128 5.61 0.79 9.52
CA SER A 128 6.18 -0.53 9.82
C SER A 128 7.70 -0.52 9.72
N MET A 129 8.23 0.05 8.64
CA MET A 129 9.67 0.17 8.43
C MET A 129 10.34 1.01 9.52
N GLN A 130 9.71 2.11 9.96
CA GLN A 130 10.21 2.96 11.03
C GLN A 130 10.33 2.18 12.36
N ILE A 131 9.30 1.40 12.72
CA ILE A 131 9.30 0.61 13.96
C ILE A 131 10.34 -0.50 13.89
N LEU A 132 10.38 -1.22 12.75
CA LEU A 132 11.29 -2.35 12.54
C LEU A 132 12.75 -1.90 12.44
N LYS A 133 13.02 -0.73 11.87
CA LYS A 133 14.35 -0.11 11.87
C LYS A 133 14.84 0.16 13.30
N LYS A 134 13.99 0.77 14.14
CA LYS A 134 14.32 1.00 15.57
C LYS A 134 14.59 -0.32 16.32
N LEU A 135 13.81 -1.37 16.03
CA LEU A 135 14.03 -2.70 16.61
C LEU A 135 15.37 -3.29 16.14
N ALA A 136 15.67 -3.15 14.86
CA ALA A 136 16.91 -3.65 14.27
C ALA A 136 18.14 -2.97 14.86
N ASP A 137 18.10 -1.65 15.02
CA ASP A 137 19.19 -0.88 15.66
C ASP A 137 19.39 -1.31 17.12
N LYS A 138 18.31 -1.44 17.90
CA LYS A 138 18.36 -1.89 19.30
C LYS A 138 18.88 -3.32 19.43
N GLY A 139 18.48 -4.21 18.51
CA GLY A 139 18.82 -5.63 18.52
C GLY A 139 20.07 -6.00 17.74
N LYS A 140 20.68 -5.06 17.02
CA LYS A 140 21.76 -5.29 16.05
C LYS A 140 21.33 -6.35 15.01
N MET A 141 20.12 -6.21 14.49
CA MET A 141 19.55 -7.15 13.51
C MET A 141 19.90 -6.69 12.09
N ASN A 142 20.29 -7.62 11.24
CA ASN A 142 20.54 -7.37 9.82
C ASN A 142 19.20 -7.34 9.07
N ILE A 143 18.77 -6.20 8.59
CA ILE A 143 17.49 -6.07 7.91
C ILE A 143 17.62 -5.51 6.49
N VAL A 144 16.69 -5.94 5.62
CA VAL A 144 16.39 -5.31 4.32
C VAL A 144 14.88 -5.12 4.24
N ALA A 145 14.44 -3.96 3.76
CA ALA A 145 13.04 -3.61 3.66
C ALA A 145 12.52 -3.67 2.22
N ILE A 146 11.26 -4.09 2.06
CA ILE A 146 10.51 -4.04 0.82
C ILE A 146 9.29 -3.14 1.04
N PRO A 147 9.11 -2.06 0.26
CA PRO A 147 8.01 -1.14 0.41
C PRO A 147 6.69 -1.79 -0.06
N LYS A 148 5.69 -1.78 0.82
CA LYS A 148 4.37 -2.31 0.61
C LYS A 148 3.34 -1.37 1.23
N THR A 149 2.54 -0.75 0.38
CA THR A 149 1.37 0.05 0.74
C THR A 149 0.49 0.22 -0.50
N ILE A 150 -0.82 0.19 -0.33
CA ILE A 150 -1.73 0.52 -1.44
C ILE A 150 -1.73 2.03 -1.72
N ASP A 151 -1.33 2.84 -0.75
CA ASP A 151 -1.43 4.30 -0.77
C ASP A 151 -0.35 4.94 -1.66
N ASN A 152 0.70 4.18 -2.02
CA ASN A 152 1.87 4.59 -2.81
C ASN A 152 2.60 5.82 -2.24
N ASP A 153 2.60 5.94 -0.92
CA ASP A 153 3.04 7.10 -0.14
C ASP A 153 4.46 6.97 0.43
N VAL A 154 5.13 5.84 0.20
CA VAL A 154 6.53 5.62 0.64
C VAL A 154 7.49 6.43 -0.22
N GLY A 155 8.32 7.23 0.42
CA GLY A 155 9.36 8.01 -0.25
C GLY A 155 10.43 7.17 -0.93
N ALA A 156 11.18 7.79 -1.84
CA ALA A 156 12.31 7.21 -2.57
C ALA A 156 11.98 6.00 -3.46
N THR A 157 10.69 5.69 -3.69
CA THR A 157 10.25 4.68 -4.67
C THR A 157 9.07 5.21 -5.49
N GLU A 158 9.07 4.96 -6.79
CA GLU A 158 7.96 5.34 -7.68
C GLU A 158 6.72 4.46 -7.45
N ASN A 159 6.93 3.19 -7.10
CA ASN A 159 5.86 2.22 -6.89
C ASN A 159 6.11 1.38 -5.64
N SER A 160 5.03 1.10 -4.91
CA SER A 160 4.97 0.16 -3.81
C SER A 160 4.04 -1.01 -4.12
N ILE A 161 4.32 -2.18 -3.51
CA ILE A 161 3.50 -3.38 -3.71
C ILE A 161 2.09 -3.13 -3.18
N GLY A 162 1.09 -3.43 -4.01
CA GLY A 162 -0.33 -3.35 -3.69
C GLY A 162 -1.04 -2.15 -4.31
N PHE A 163 -0.32 -1.13 -4.74
CA PHE A 163 -0.90 0.07 -5.33
C PHE A 163 -1.64 -0.21 -6.63
N HIS A 164 -1.02 -0.89 -7.58
CA HIS A 164 -1.65 -1.18 -8.88
C HIS A 164 -2.91 -2.03 -8.73
N THR A 165 -2.92 -2.96 -7.80
CA THR A 165 -4.11 -3.77 -7.51
C THR A 165 -5.24 -2.92 -6.92
N ALA A 166 -4.92 -2.00 -6.01
CA ALA A 166 -5.92 -1.10 -5.44
C ALA A 166 -6.52 -0.15 -6.47
N VAL A 167 -5.70 0.37 -7.40
CA VAL A 167 -6.15 1.18 -8.53
C VAL A 167 -7.06 0.38 -9.46
N ASP A 168 -6.68 -0.87 -9.79
CA ASP A 168 -7.47 -1.76 -10.66
C ASP A 168 -8.86 -2.02 -10.07
N VAL A 169 -8.94 -2.35 -8.77
CA VAL A 169 -10.22 -2.54 -8.07
C VAL A 169 -11.10 -1.29 -8.10
N ALA A 170 -10.51 -0.11 -7.89
CA ALA A 170 -11.23 1.14 -7.94
C ALA A 170 -11.71 1.47 -9.37
N THR A 171 -10.89 1.19 -10.38
CA THR A 171 -11.26 1.38 -11.80
C THR A 171 -12.42 0.46 -12.19
N GLN A 172 -12.36 -0.82 -11.85
CA GLN A 172 -13.45 -1.77 -12.10
C GLN A 172 -14.75 -1.35 -11.40
N ALA A 173 -14.66 -0.77 -10.21
CA ALA A 173 -15.83 -0.25 -9.51
C ALA A 173 -16.44 0.96 -10.27
N LEU A 174 -15.62 1.87 -10.81
CA LEU A 174 -16.10 2.98 -11.65
C LEU A 174 -16.77 2.45 -12.93
N ASP A 175 -16.18 1.48 -13.61
CA ASP A 175 -16.76 0.85 -14.80
C ASP A 175 -18.16 0.26 -14.51
N ASN A 176 -18.31 -0.42 -13.37
CA ASN A 176 -19.60 -0.96 -12.95
C ASN A 176 -20.61 0.16 -12.60
N LEU A 177 -20.16 1.23 -11.96
CA LEU A 177 -20.99 2.37 -11.58
C LEU A 177 -21.44 3.18 -12.80
N GLN A 178 -20.65 3.26 -13.86
CA GLN A 178 -20.96 3.97 -15.10
C GLN A 178 -22.28 3.50 -15.71
N SER A 179 -22.47 2.19 -15.84
CA SER A 179 -23.65 1.61 -16.45
C SER A 179 -24.93 1.96 -15.68
N THR A 180 -24.88 1.89 -14.34
CA THR A 180 -26.04 2.22 -13.51
C THR A 180 -26.25 3.74 -13.39
N ALA A 181 -25.19 4.55 -13.40
CA ALA A 181 -25.25 6.00 -13.44
C ALA A 181 -26.03 6.47 -14.70
N ALA A 182 -25.68 5.93 -15.86
CA ALA A 182 -26.32 6.23 -17.14
C ALA A 182 -27.78 5.78 -17.17
N SER A 183 -28.08 4.58 -16.68
CA SER A 183 -29.45 4.01 -16.68
C SER A 183 -30.43 4.84 -15.85
N HIS A 184 -29.97 5.39 -14.73
CA HIS A 184 -30.80 6.12 -13.79
C HIS A 184 -30.61 7.65 -13.86
N ARG A 185 -29.69 8.15 -14.71
CA ARG A 185 -29.37 9.58 -14.85
C ARG A 185 -28.97 10.21 -13.52
N ARG A 186 -28.07 9.53 -12.78
CA ARG A 186 -27.61 9.88 -11.43
C ARG A 186 -26.13 10.23 -11.41
N SER A 187 -25.73 10.90 -10.35
CA SER A 187 -24.32 11.08 -9.99
C SER A 187 -23.89 9.95 -9.06
N MET A 188 -22.91 9.14 -9.47
CA MET A 188 -22.34 8.10 -8.62
C MET A 188 -21.05 8.59 -8.02
N ILE A 189 -20.91 8.44 -6.71
CA ILE A 189 -19.73 8.82 -5.92
C ILE A 189 -19.06 7.56 -5.41
N LEU A 190 -17.80 7.37 -5.81
CA LEU A 190 -16.95 6.29 -5.34
C LEU A 190 -15.95 6.82 -4.32
N GLU A 191 -16.07 6.40 -3.06
CA GLU A 191 -15.09 6.68 -2.01
C GLU A 191 -14.05 5.57 -1.97
N VAL A 192 -12.76 5.94 -2.03
CA VAL A 192 -11.63 5.01 -2.09
C VAL A 192 -10.65 5.25 -0.94
N MET A 193 -9.92 4.20 -0.56
CA MET A 193 -8.81 4.31 0.37
C MET A 193 -7.65 5.12 -0.23
N GLY A 194 -6.60 5.37 0.54
CA GLY A 194 -5.40 6.10 0.13
C GLY A 194 -4.77 6.85 1.30
N ARG A 195 -5.37 6.78 2.51
CA ARG A 195 -4.95 7.56 3.67
C ARG A 195 -4.85 9.05 3.31
N ASP A 196 -3.71 9.68 3.58
CA ASP A 196 -3.48 11.11 3.33
C ASP A 196 -2.95 11.40 1.91
N ALA A 197 -2.89 10.39 1.01
CA ALA A 197 -2.45 10.53 -0.38
C ALA A 197 -3.58 10.23 -1.39
N GLY A 198 -3.65 11.03 -2.44
CA GLY A 198 -4.67 10.93 -3.50
C GLY A 198 -4.32 9.99 -4.66
N HIS A 199 -3.22 9.25 -4.60
CA HIS A 199 -2.72 8.46 -5.74
C HIS A 199 -3.74 7.46 -6.29
N ILE A 200 -4.49 6.74 -5.42
CA ILE A 200 -5.50 5.78 -5.88
C ILE A 200 -6.63 6.51 -6.60
N ALA A 201 -7.18 7.56 -5.98
CA ALA A 201 -8.30 8.32 -6.55
C ALA A 201 -7.92 8.97 -7.88
N LEU A 202 -6.72 9.54 -7.99
CA LEU A 202 -6.24 10.18 -9.21
C LEU A 202 -6.07 9.16 -10.35
N ASN A 203 -5.34 8.08 -10.09
CA ASN A 203 -5.08 7.06 -11.12
C ASN A 203 -6.35 6.34 -11.57
N ALA A 204 -7.18 5.89 -10.61
CA ALA A 204 -8.43 5.22 -10.92
C ALA A 204 -9.46 6.17 -11.55
N GLY A 205 -9.48 7.45 -11.13
CA GLY A 205 -10.35 8.46 -11.70
C GLY A 205 -10.04 8.75 -13.17
N ILE A 206 -8.78 8.84 -13.53
CA ILE A 206 -8.35 9.00 -14.93
C ILE A 206 -8.69 7.75 -15.72
N ALA A 207 -8.33 6.56 -15.22
CA ALA A 207 -8.53 5.30 -15.92
C ALA A 207 -10.01 4.95 -16.09
N GLY A 208 -10.85 5.21 -15.10
CA GLY A 208 -12.31 4.98 -15.13
C GLY A 208 -13.13 6.14 -15.64
N GLY A 209 -12.50 7.22 -16.16
CA GLY A 209 -13.20 8.34 -16.79
C GLY A 209 -14.08 9.15 -15.83
N ALA A 210 -13.65 9.37 -14.59
CA ALA A 210 -14.39 10.15 -13.62
C ALA A 210 -14.46 11.63 -14.03
N ASP A 211 -15.66 12.22 -13.94
CA ASP A 211 -15.90 13.64 -14.24
C ASP A 211 -15.39 14.57 -13.14
N VAL A 212 -15.30 14.05 -11.91
CA VAL A 212 -14.79 14.75 -10.74
C VAL A 212 -13.84 13.81 -9.98
N ILE A 213 -12.64 14.29 -9.69
CA ILE A 213 -11.61 13.57 -8.96
C ILE A 213 -11.18 14.43 -7.77
N LEU A 214 -11.49 14.01 -6.54
CA LEU A 214 -11.16 14.75 -5.34
C LEU A 214 -10.08 14.03 -4.53
N ILE A 215 -8.97 14.75 -4.29
CA ILE A 215 -7.81 14.24 -3.56
C ILE A 215 -7.44 15.19 -2.41
N PRO A 216 -6.84 14.70 -1.32
CA PRO A 216 -6.57 15.52 -0.14
C PRO A 216 -5.55 16.65 -0.39
N GLU A 217 -4.70 16.53 -1.39
CA GLU A 217 -3.64 17.48 -1.73
C GLU A 217 -4.16 18.74 -2.45
N ILE A 218 -5.34 18.63 -3.10
CA ILE A 218 -5.92 19.73 -3.87
C ILE A 218 -7.23 20.18 -3.24
N LYS A 219 -7.29 21.45 -2.87
CA LYS A 219 -8.50 22.03 -2.30
C LYS A 219 -9.60 22.08 -3.36
N TYR A 220 -10.81 21.68 -2.98
CA TYR A 220 -12.00 21.76 -3.84
C TYR A 220 -13.05 22.68 -3.19
N SER A 221 -14.09 23.03 -3.98
CA SER A 221 -15.32 23.61 -3.47
C SER A 221 -16.53 22.84 -3.95
N ILE A 222 -17.55 22.71 -3.12
CA ILE A 222 -18.84 22.10 -3.53
C ILE A 222 -19.45 22.86 -4.68
N ASN A 223 -19.31 24.19 -4.71
CA ASN A 223 -19.80 25.02 -5.82
C ASN A 223 -19.04 24.70 -7.12
N GLY A 224 -17.74 24.42 -7.07
CA GLY A 224 -16.96 23.97 -8.23
C GLY A 224 -17.43 22.61 -8.76
N VAL A 225 -17.68 21.65 -7.88
CA VAL A 225 -18.28 20.35 -8.23
C VAL A 225 -19.63 20.57 -8.91
N ILE A 226 -20.54 21.35 -8.30
CA ILE A 226 -21.87 21.63 -8.85
C ILE A 226 -21.78 22.34 -10.20
N LYS A 227 -20.85 23.29 -10.37
CA LYS A 227 -20.61 23.95 -11.65
C LYS A 227 -20.28 22.93 -12.74
N LYS A 228 -19.35 22.01 -12.46
CA LYS A 228 -18.99 20.91 -13.39
C LYS A 228 -20.20 20.05 -13.76
N LEU A 229 -20.97 19.60 -12.78
CA LEU A 229 -22.17 18.79 -13.03
C LEU A 229 -23.24 19.54 -13.88
N ASN A 230 -23.42 20.84 -13.63
CA ASN A 230 -24.34 21.68 -14.41
C ASN A 230 -23.84 21.91 -15.84
N GLU A 231 -22.54 22.05 -16.06
CA GLU A 231 -21.94 22.11 -17.39
C GLU A 231 -22.20 20.82 -18.18
N MET A 232 -22.05 19.66 -17.54
CA MET A 232 -22.37 18.37 -18.14
C MET A 232 -23.85 18.28 -18.53
N LYS A 233 -24.75 18.70 -17.63
CA LYS A 233 -26.19 18.71 -17.89
C LYS A 233 -26.55 19.62 -19.09
N LYS A 234 -25.93 20.80 -19.24
CA LYS A 234 -26.06 21.67 -20.39
C LYS A 234 -25.63 20.99 -21.70
N ASN A 235 -24.59 20.14 -21.62
CA ASN A 235 -24.11 19.36 -22.74
C ASN A 235 -24.89 18.05 -22.95
N LYS A 236 -26.09 17.92 -22.33
CA LYS A 236 -26.99 16.75 -22.40
C LYS A 236 -26.42 15.47 -21.79
N ILE A 237 -25.38 15.56 -20.98
CA ILE A 237 -24.84 14.45 -20.18
C ILE A 237 -25.57 14.47 -18.82
N GLN A 238 -26.42 13.46 -18.58
CA GLN A 238 -27.33 13.46 -17.43
C GLN A 238 -26.86 12.55 -16.28
N HIS A 239 -25.69 11.96 -16.37
CA HIS A 239 -25.06 11.15 -15.34
C HIS A 239 -23.63 11.61 -15.13
N SER A 240 -23.04 11.28 -13.99
CA SER A 240 -21.67 11.60 -13.71
C SER A 240 -21.03 10.60 -12.77
N LEU A 241 -19.70 10.47 -12.86
CA LEU A 241 -18.86 9.72 -11.95
C LEU A 241 -17.98 10.67 -11.15
N ILE A 242 -18.03 10.53 -9.84
CA ILE A 242 -17.19 11.25 -8.88
C ILE A 242 -16.36 10.23 -8.12
N ILE A 243 -15.06 10.39 -8.10
CA ILE A 243 -14.18 9.62 -7.21
C ILE A 243 -13.59 10.53 -6.14
N VAL A 244 -13.55 10.06 -4.90
CA VAL A 244 -13.04 10.83 -3.78
C VAL A 244 -12.16 9.96 -2.88
N ALA A 245 -10.97 10.45 -2.51
CA ALA A 245 -10.11 9.79 -1.53
C ALA A 245 -10.65 10.03 -0.10
N GLU A 246 -10.61 9.01 0.75
CA GLU A 246 -11.16 9.00 2.11
C GLU A 246 -10.65 10.14 3.03
N ALA A 247 -9.45 10.69 2.74
CA ALA A 247 -8.85 11.76 3.53
C ALA A 247 -9.17 13.18 3.03
N VAL A 248 -9.96 13.31 1.98
CA VAL A 248 -10.45 14.61 1.53
C VAL A 248 -11.21 15.28 2.67
N LYS A 249 -10.94 16.55 2.91
CA LYS A 249 -11.54 17.31 3.99
C LYS A 249 -12.85 17.95 3.53
N LYS A 250 -13.75 18.19 4.45
CA LYS A 250 -14.90 19.09 4.22
C LYS A 250 -14.42 20.51 3.89
N GLU A 251 -15.30 21.36 3.37
CA GLU A 251 -14.95 22.75 3.09
C GLU A 251 -14.49 23.56 4.32
N ASP A 252 -14.94 23.16 5.52
CA ASP A 252 -14.51 23.74 6.80
C ASP A 252 -13.12 23.27 7.27
N GLY A 253 -12.46 22.39 6.48
CA GLY A 253 -11.15 21.83 6.78
C GLY A 253 -11.16 20.61 7.70
N SER A 254 -12.33 20.18 8.22
CA SER A 254 -12.43 19.01 9.09
C SER A 254 -12.37 17.70 8.27
N LYS A 255 -11.75 16.65 8.85
CA LYS A 255 -11.79 15.29 8.31
C LYS A 255 -13.08 14.59 8.72
N VAL A 256 -13.63 13.76 7.83
CA VAL A 256 -14.74 12.87 8.19
C VAL A 256 -14.16 11.58 8.77
N MET A 257 -14.67 11.19 9.94
CA MET A 257 -14.17 10.04 10.69
C MET A 257 -15.33 9.20 11.19
N HIS A 258 -15.29 7.89 10.94
CA HIS A 258 -16.18 6.94 11.60
C HIS A 258 -15.59 6.50 12.94
N LYS A 259 -16.41 6.52 13.99
CA LYS A 259 -16.04 5.98 15.29
C LYS A 259 -16.52 4.53 15.36
N TYR A 260 -15.61 3.60 15.58
CA TYR A 260 -15.89 2.18 15.69
C TYR A 260 -16.13 1.75 17.14
N LEU A 261 -16.69 0.56 17.33
CA LEU A 261 -17.00 0.00 18.66
C LEU A 261 -15.74 -0.23 19.51
N ASP A 262 -14.58 -0.41 18.88
CA ASP A 262 -13.27 -0.52 19.54
C ASP A 262 -12.75 0.85 20.03
N GLY A 263 -13.49 1.93 19.79
CA GLY A 263 -13.13 3.30 20.15
C GLY A 263 -12.19 3.99 19.15
N GLU A 264 -11.68 3.26 18.16
CA GLU A 264 -10.83 3.85 17.12
C GLU A 264 -11.65 4.72 16.16
N LYS A 265 -11.00 5.79 15.70
CA LYS A 265 -11.53 6.65 14.64
C LYS A 265 -10.79 6.35 13.35
N ARG A 266 -11.52 6.05 12.28
CA ARG A 266 -10.96 5.79 10.95
C ARG A 266 -11.56 6.75 9.95
N LEU A 267 -10.77 7.11 8.91
CA LEU A 267 -11.24 7.92 7.79
C LEU A 267 -12.41 7.25 7.10
N GLY A 268 -13.35 8.06 6.55
CA GLY A 268 -14.46 7.57 5.75
C GLY A 268 -15.73 8.39 5.94
N GLY A 269 -16.61 8.34 4.93
CA GLY A 269 -17.88 9.06 4.89
C GLY A 269 -17.79 10.44 4.20
N ILE A 270 -16.68 10.78 3.59
CA ILE A 270 -16.57 12.02 2.81
C ILE A 270 -17.46 11.99 1.56
N GLY A 271 -17.64 10.81 0.96
CA GLY A 271 -18.57 10.62 -0.14
C GLY A 271 -20.00 11.00 0.23
N ASP A 272 -20.47 10.58 1.40
CA ASP A 272 -21.81 10.92 1.92
C ASP A 272 -21.96 12.43 2.19
N TYR A 273 -20.91 13.07 2.72
CA TYR A 273 -20.90 14.51 2.90
C TYR A 273 -21.05 15.24 1.56
N ILE A 274 -20.27 14.87 0.54
CA ILE A 274 -20.32 15.49 -0.78
C ILE A 274 -21.68 15.25 -1.43
N ALA A 275 -22.22 14.03 -1.37
CA ALA A 275 -23.56 13.71 -1.88
C ALA A 275 -24.62 14.60 -1.21
N SER A 276 -24.59 14.72 0.10
CA SER A 276 -25.53 15.55 0.87
C SER A 276 -25.45 17.02 0.45
N GLU A 277 -24.27 17.58 0.30
CA GLU A 277 -24.08 18.98 -0.10
C GLU A 277 -24.53 19.26 -1.53
N ILE A 278 -24.30 18.33 -2.46
CA ILE A 278 -24.82 18.43 -3.85
C ILE A 278 -26.33 18.38 -3.84
N MET A 279 -26.96 17.41 -3.18
CA MET A 279 -28.42 17.24 -3.14
C MET A 279 -29.15 18.39 -2.43
N LYS A 280 -28.53 19.03 -1.42
CA LYS A 280 -29.10 20.24 -0.77
C LYS A 280 -29.16 21.45 -1.67
N LYS A 281 -28.23 21.58 -2.60
CA LYS A 281 -28.09 22.77 -3.46
C LYS A 281 -28.57 22.55 -4.89
N THR A 282 -28.94 21.33 -5.26
CA THR A 282 -29.37 20.96 -6.62
C THR A 282 -30.41 19.83 -6.57
N GLU A 283 -31.05 19.57 -7.71
CA GLU A 283 -31.93 18.41 -7.91
C GLU A 283 -31.18 17.15 -8.41
N ILE A 284 -29.84 17.15 -8.36
CA ILE A 284 -29.02 16.04 -8.85
C ILE A 284 -29.04 14.93 -7.80
N GLU A 285 -29.61 13.79 -8.15
CA GLU A 285 -29.63 12.61 -7.28
C GLU A 285 -28.25 11.97 -7.22
N CYS A 286 -27.70 11.81 -6.01
CA CYS A 286 -26.41 11.17 -5.76
C CYS A 286 -26.56 9.82 -5.08
N ARG A 287 -25.67 8.88 -5.41
CA ARG A 287 -25.49 7.60 -4.67
C ARG A 287 -24.02 7.41 -4.37
N VAL A 288 -23.74 6.89 -3.19
CA VAL A 288 -22.37 6.68 -2.69
C VAL A 288 -22.08 5.20 -2.60
N THR A 289 -20.88 4.84 -3.02
CA THR A 289 -20.28 3.53 -2.82
C THR A 289 -18.93 3.71 -2.16
N THR A 290 -18.71 3.07 -1.02
CA THR A 290 -17.42 3.06 -0.33
C THR A 290 -16.76 1.71 -0.54
N LEU A 291 -15.60 1.67 -1.19
CA LEU A 291 -14.90 0.41 -1.46
C LEU A 291 -14.28 -0.22 -0.21
N GLY A 292 -13.63 0.58 0.62
CA GLY A 292 -12.96 0.10 1.81
C GLY A 292 -11.98 -1.05 1.51
N HIS A 293 -12.01 -2.08 2.36
CA HIS A 293 -11.01 -3.16 2.38
C HIS A 293 -11.05 -4.12 1.17
N VAL A 294 -12.05 -4.08 0.29
CA VAL A 294 -12.02 -4.87 -0.96
C VAL A 294 -10.82 -4.48 -1.84
N GLN A 295 -10.32 -3.25 -1.73
CA GLN A 295 -9.11 -2.79 -2.41
C GLN A 295 -7.83 -3.51 -1.94
N ARG A 296 -7.83 -4.08 -0.73
CA ARG A 296 -6.69 -4.79 -0.15
C ARG A 296 -6.68 -6.28 -0.46
N GLY A 297 -7.86 -6.90 -0.54
CA GLY A 297 -8.02 -8.35 -0.61
C GLY A 297 -8.02 -8.93 -2.03
N ALA A 298 -8.00 -8.10 -3.07
CA ALA A 298 -8.09 -8.58 -4.44
C ALA A 298 -6.87 -9.40 -4.86
N PRO A 299 -7.03 -10.33 -5.84
CA PRO A 299 -5.91 -10.99 -6.49
C PRO A 299 -4.96 -9.96 -7.11
N PRO A 300 -3.64 -10.11 -6.94
CA PRO A 300 -2.69 -9.12 -7.42
C PRO A 300 -2.69 -9.03 -8.95
N THR A 301 -2.66 -7.80 -9.48
CA THR A 301 -2.46 -7.53 -10.90
C THR A 301 -1.11 -8.06 -11.38
N ALA A 302 -0.93 -8.15 -12.71
CA ALA A 302 0.34 -8.52 -13.32
C ALA A 302 1.47 -7.56 -12.87
N ASN A 303 1.19 -6.25 -12.79
CA ASN A 303 2.16 -5.24 -12.36
C ASN A 303 2.64 -5.48 -10.94
N ASP A 304 1.73 -5.70 -9.98
CA ASP A 304 2.11 -5.99 -8.59
C ASP A 304 2.88 -7.31 -8.46
N ARG A 305 2.51 -8.34 -9.22
CA ARG A 305 3.26 -9.62 -9.22
C ARG A 305 4.70 -9.44 -9.73
N ILE A 306 4.88 -8.66 -10.80
CA ILE A 306 6.20 -8.39 -11.39
C ILE A 306 7.04 -7.56 -10.43
N LEU A 307 6.48 -6.43 -9.93
CA LEU A 307 7.15 -5.55 -8.99
C LEU A 307 7.58 -6.30 -7.72
N ALA A 308 6.64 -7.03 -7.11
CA ALA A 308 6.88 -7.82 -5.90
C ALA A 308 7.96 -8.89 -6.13
N SER A 309 7.95 -9.55 -7.29
CA SER A 309 8.97 -10.54 -7.65
C SER A 309 10.34 -9.91 -7.83
N ALA A 310 10.42 -8.76 -8.50
CA ALA A 310 11.67 -8.04 -8.69
C ALA A 310 12.25 -7.54 -7.36
N PHE A 311 11.40 -6.99 -6.49
CA PHE A 311 11.81 -6.53 -5.16
C PHE A 311 12.32 -7.68 -4.27
N GLY A 312 11.62 -8.82 -4.26
CA GLY A 312 12.04 -9.98 -3.48
C GLY A 312 13.39 -10.54 -3.92
N VAL A 313 13.63 -10.64 -5.22
CA VAL A 313 14.93 -11.06 -5.79
C VAL A 313 16.03 -10.11 -5.35
N TYR A 314 15.84 -8.81 -5.50
CA TYR A 314 16.85 -7.81 -5.18
C TYR A 314 17.12 -7.72 -3.66
N ALA A 315 16.09 -7.85 -2.82
CA ALA A 315 16.25 -7.87 -1.37
C ALA A 315 17.14 -9.02 -0.87
N VAL A 316 17.00 -10.21 -1.48
CA VAL A 316 17.89 -11.34 -1.18
C VAL A 316 19.33 -11.05 -1.62
N ASP A 317 19.51 -10.46 -2.81
CA ASP A 317 20.84 -10.09 -3.30
C ASP A 317 21.51 -9.06 -2.36
N LEU A 318 20.76 -8.11 -1.79
CA LEU A 318 21.28 -7.18 -0.78
C LEU A 318 21.76 -7.90 0.48
N LEU A 319 20.94 -8.81 1.04
CA LEU A 319 21.34 -9.60 2.21
C LEU A 319 22.59 -10.44 1.92
N ALA A 320 22.61 -11.16 0.77
CA ALA A 320 23.73 -12.01 0.39
C ALA A 320 25.04 -11.22 0.25
N ASN A 321 24.96 -9.96 -0.17
CA ASN A 321 26.10 -9.05 -0.28
C ASN A 321 26.35 -8.23 1.00
N LYS A 322 25.70 -8.57 2.12
CA LYS A 322 25.81 -7.89 3.43
C LYS A 322 25.48 -6.39 3.37
N LYS A 323 24.62 -5.99 2.44
CA LYS A 323 24.08 -4.64 2.35
C LYS A 323 22.82 -4.55 3.23
N PHE A 324 23.03 -4.29 4.51
CA PHE A 324 21.96 -4.19 5.50
C PHE A 324 21.43 -2.76 5.64
N ASN A 325 20.29 -2.61 6.31
CA ASN A 325 19.59 -1.36 6.53
C ASN A 325 19.23 -0.62 5.21
N ARG A 326 18.96 -1.41 4.17
CA ARG A 326 18.56 -0.92 2.86
C ARG A 326 17.09 -1.22 2.60
N MET A 327 16.41 -0.33 1.91
CA MET A 327 15.10 -0.52 1.33
C MET A 327 15.25 -0.69 -0.18
N VAL A 328 14.62 -1.71 -0.75
CA VAL A 328 14.51 -1.83 -2.21
C VAL A 328 13.55 -0.75 -2.72
N ALA A 329 13.82 -0.23 -3.91
CA ALA A 329 13.00 0.81 -4.52
C ALA A 329 12.91 0.59 -6.03
N TRP A 330 11.82 1.08 -6.63
CA TRP A 330 11.66 1.15 -8.07
C TRP A 330 11.89 2.59 -8.52
N ASN A 331 12.88 2.81 -9.36
CA ASN A 331 13.22 4.14 -9.83
C ASN A 331 13.76 4.08 -11.27
N ASN A 332 13.25 4.92 -12.15
CA ASN A 332 13.64 4.98 -13.56
C ASN A 332 13.69 3.60 -14.22
N ARG A 333 12.64 2.79 -14.03
CA ARG A 333 12.49 1.42 -14.58
C ARG A 333 13.55 0.42 -14.10
N ARG A 334 14.16 0.67 -12.95
CA ARG A 334 15.18 -0.20 -12.34
C ARG A 334 14.84 -0.46 -10.88
N VAL A 335 15.22 -1.64 -10.41
CA VAL A 335 15.25 -1.91 -8.98
C VAL A 335 16.58 -1.40 -8.43
N VAL A 336 16.49 -0.51 -7.46
CA VAL A 336 17.63 0.10 -6.76
C VAL A 336 17.49 -0.11 -5.26
N ASP A 337 18.46 0.34 -4.49
CA ASP A 337 18.36 0.35 -3.03
C ASP A 337 18.72 1.74 -2.46
N VAL A 338 17.99 2.13 -1.43
CA VAL A 338 18.21 3.36 -0.66
C VAL A 338 18.37 3.00 0.82
N ALA A 339 18.88 3.92 1.64
CA ALA A 339 18.84 3.70 3.09
C ALA A 339 17.38 3.64 3.58
N ILE A 340 17.06 2.76 4.54
CA ILE A 340 15.69 2.70 5.09
C ILE A 340 15.29 4.08 5.64
N ASP A 341 16.21 4.76 6.33
CA ASP A 341 15.96 6.08 6.91
C ASP A 341 15.60 7.14 5.85
N GLU A 342 16.15 7.03 4.64
CA GLU A 342 15.79 7.87 3.50
C GLU A 342 14.37 7.57 3.00
N GLY A 343 14.03 6.29 2.84
CA GLY A 343 12.70 5.86 2.39
C GLY A 343 11.56 6.24 3.35
N ILE A 344 11.82 6.25 4.67
CA ILE A 344 10.81 6.60 5.68
C ILE A 344 10.79 8.09 6.05
N LYS A 345 11.77 8.87 5.62
CA LYS A 345 11.88 10.31 5.93
C LYS A 345 10.91 11.16 5.12
N THR A 346 10.67 10.79 3.90
CA THR A 346 9.84 11.53 2.95
C THR A 346 8.50 10.82 2.75
N TYR A 347 7.43 11.58 2.86
CA TYR A 347 6.09 11.17 2.46
C TYR A 347 5.89 11.56 1.00
N ARG A 348 5.39 10.65 0.18
CA ARG A 348 5.11 10.91 -1.23
C ARG A 348 3.61 11.16 -1.41
N ASP A 349 3.25 12.40 -1.55
CA ASP A 349 1.91 12.88 -1.90
C ASP A 349 1.83 13.25 -3.39
N VAL A 350 0.61 13.48 -3.88
CA VAL A 350 0.38 13.97 -5.25
C VAL A 350 0.75 15.44 -5.30
N GLN A 351 1.73 15.79 -6.15
CA GLN A 351 2.11 17.18 -6.35
C GLN A 351 1.15 17.86 -7.33
N ARG A 352 0.96 19.19 -7.18
CA ARG A 352 0.06 19.94 -8.07
C ARG A 352 0.50 19.97 -9.52
N ASP A 353 1.79 19.88 -9.76
CA ASP A 353 2.46 19.81 -11.06
C ASP A 353 2.69 18.36 -11.54
N ASP A 354 2.06 17.37 -10.88
CA ASP A 354 2.10 15.98 -11.34
C ASP A 354 1.48 15.88 -12.75
N PRO A 355 2.15 15.21 -13.70
CA PRO A 355 1.62 15.02 -15.05
C PRO A 355 0.22 14.38 -15.11
N LEU A 356 -0.16 13.58 -14.10
CA LEU A 356 -1.49 12.99 -14.02
C LEU A 356 -2.54 14.00 -13.59
N VAL A 357 -2.19 15.01 -12.80
CA VAL A 357 -3.09 16.13 -12.47
C VAL A 357 -3.39 16.92 -13.74
N GLU A 358 -2.37 17.27 -14.52
CA GLU A 358 -2.54 17.95 -15.81
C GLU A 358 -3.34 17.08 -16.80
N THR A 359 -3.09 15.77 -16.81
CA THR A 359 -3.85 14.83 -17.64
C THR A 359 -5.34 14.85 -17.28
N ALA A 360 -5.69 14.77 -16.00
CA ALA A 360 -7.09 14.81 -15.54
C ALA A 360 -7.78 16.12 -15.96
N LEU A 361 -7.10 17.26 -15.80
CA LEU A 361 -7.59 18.57 -16.24
C LEU A 361 -7.82 18.62 -17.75
N SER A 362 -6.86 18.14 -18.54
CA SER A 362 -6.92 18.13 -20.00
C SER A 362 -8.03 17.22 -20.54
N LEU A 363 -8.37 16.16 -19.81
CA LEU A 363 -9.54 15.31 -20.09
C LEU A 363 -10.86 15.94 -19.63
N GLY A 364 -10.83 17.12 -19.03
CA GLY A 364 -11.98 17.87 -18.59
C GLY A 364 -12.52 17.49 -17.22
N ALA A 365 -11.82 16.67 -16.42
CA ALA A 365 -12.24 16.37 -15.06
C ALA A 365 -12.09 17.60 -14.15
N TYR A 366 -13.02 17.77 -13.21
CA TYR A 366 -12.83 18.73 -12.12
C TYR A 366 -12.01 18.06 -11.01
N ILE A 367 -10.85 18.63 -10.71
CA ILE A 367 -9.96 18.07 -9.67
C ILE A 367 -9.81 19.02 -8.46
N GLY A 368 -10.46 20.16 -8.50
CA GLY A 368 -10.40 21.18 -7.46
C GLY A 368 -9.95 22.53 -7.99
N GLU A 369 -9.55 23.43 -7.08
CA GLU A 369 -9.13 24.78 -7.40
C GLU A 369 -7.61 24.80 -7.60
N ILE A 370 -7.20 24.66 -8.84
CA ILE A 370 -5.80 24.82 -9.27
C ILE A 370 -5.65 26.26 -9.74
N LYS A 371 -4.92 27.05 -8.98
CA LYS A 371 -4.52 28.42 -9.35
C LYS A 371 -3.19 28.37 -10.07
#